data_60dc7a28aad65d428eec496411b214ab
#
_entry.id   60dc7a28aad65d428eec496411b214ab
#
_cell.length_a   1.000
_cell.length_b   1.000
_cell.length_c   1.000
_cell.angle_alpha   90.00
_cell.angle_beta   90.00
_cell.angle_gamma   90.00
#
_symmetry.space_group_name_H-M   'P 1'
#
loop_
_entity.id
_entity.type
_entity.pdbx_description
1 polymer ?
#
loop_
_entity_poly.entity_id
_entity_poly.type
_entity_poly.pdbx_seq_one_letter_code
_entity_poly.pdbx_strand_id
1 'polypeptide(L)'
;MTVLHDDSLDADRAVSCRVHEGLRSHSKAGPVELGNYYHTHLTLGFWPSQSALAAALAVSPGHVSRCIAISGLPKPVVDAFGGSDHVSFRLGRKLLEMSQRLGTDEICRRAKAAKVLKLVSPSDVLRLLDSGSAPAPQNPQLWVSVERGAKTLRIQGPDAEKLISHIDALERAIRACLINLQDQQKIANMFANLPSGVGDGDKTFETSSPGIRRKRRKR
;
A
#
# COMPACT_ATOMS: atom_id res chain seq x y z
N MET A 1 12.23 -9.49 -57.41
CA MET A 1 11.24 -10.19 -56.56
C MET A 1 11.16 -9.59 -55.14
N THR A 2 11.29 -8.26 -54.96
CA THR A 2 11.43 -7.59 -53.64
C THR A 2 10.28 -6.63 -53.31
N VAL A 3 9.34 -6.39 -54.22
CA VAL A 3 8.31 -5.34 -54.08
C VAL A 3 7.08 -5.77 -53.27
N LEU A 4 6.75 -7.04 -53.23
CA LEU A 4 5.54 -7.55 -52.55
C LEU A 4 5.65 -7.61 -51.02
N HIS A 5 6.85 -7.50 -50.46
CA HIS A 5 7.10 -7.59 -49.00
C HIS A 5 6.98 -6.22 -48.32
N ASP A 6 7.17 -5.13 -49.05
CA ASP A 6 7.15 -3.75 -48.53
C ASP A 6 5.70 -3.23 -48.37
N ASP A 7 4.83 -3.55 -49.29
CA ASP A 7 3.40 -3.13 -49.26
C ASP A 7 2.63 -3.75 -48.07
N SER A 8 2.95 -4.99 -47.71
CA SER A 8 2.34 -5.65 -46.53
C SER A 8 2.78 -4.98 -45.23
N LEU A 9 4.05 -4.64 -45.14
CA LEU A 9 4.63 -4.03 -43.95
C LEU A 9 4.08 -2.62 -43.71
N ASP A 10 3.84 -1.86 -44.75
CA ASP A 10 3.26 -0.51 -44.67
C ASP A 10 1.78 -0.56 -44.30
N ALA A 11 1.02 -1.56 -44.77
CA ALA A 11 -0.34 -1.80 -44.34
C ALA A 11 -0.40 -2.14 -42.82
N ASP A 12 0.48 -3.00 -42.35
CA ASP A 12 0.57 -3.37 -40.91
C ASP A 12 0.98 -2.16 -40.02
N ARG A 13 1.89 -1.32 -40.50
CA ARG A 13 2.26 -0.07 -39.84
C ARG A 13 1.08 0.90 -39.73
N ALA A 14 0.31 1.04 -40.80
CA ALA A 14 -0.88 1.90 -40.83
C ALA A 14 -1.96 1.41 -39.84
N VAL A 15 -2.20 0.10 -39.77
CA VAL A 15 -3.08 -0.50 -38.75
C VAL A 15 -2.57 -0.22 -37.36
N SER A 16 -1.29 -0.43 -37.12
CA SER A 16 -0.65 -0.17 -35.84
C SER A 16 -0.81 1.29 -35.41
N CYS A 17 -0.59 2.27 -36.28
CA CYS A 17 -0.79 3.68 -35.94
C CYS A 17 -2.22 3.96 -35.47
N ARG A 18 -3.25 3.38 -36.13
CA ARG A 18 -4.65 3.52 -35.71
C ARG A 18 -4.94 2.89 -34.35
N VAL A 19 -4.38 1.70 -34.10
CA VAL A 19 -4.50 1.05 -32.77
C VAL A 19 -3.88 1.91 -31.68
N HIS A 20 -2.69 2.47 -31.92
CA HIS A 20 -2.06 3.37 -30.97
C HIS A 20 -2.90 4.63 -30.67
N GLU A 21 -3.51 5.22 -31.69
CA GLU A 21 -4.40 6.35 -31.49
C GLU A 21 -5.63 5.97 -30.64
N GLY A 22 -6.20 4.79 -30.87
CA GLY A 22 -7.26 4.22 -30.05
C GLY A 22 -6.84 4.02 -28.58
N LEU A 23 -5.65 3.49 -28.34
CA LEU A 23 -5.09 3.31 -27.00
C LEU A 23 -4.95 4.63 -26.24
N ARG A 24 -4.54 5.69 -26.92
CA ARG A 24 -4.38 7.01 -26.31
C ARG A 24 -5.68 7.76 -26.06
N SER A 25 -6.61 7.69 -27.02
CA SER A 25 -7.83 8.51 -26.98
C SER A 25 -8.99 7.83 -26.25
N HIS A 26 -9.20 6.54 -26.43
CA HIS A 26 -10.37 5.83 -25.92
C HIS A 26 -10.08 5.03 -24.65
N SER A 27 -8.97 4.28 -24.60
CA SER A 27 -8.68 3.40 -23.46
C SER A 27 -7.88 4.10 -22.35
N LYS A 28 -7.33 5.30 -22.61
CA LYS A 28 -6.40 5.99 -21.68
C LYS A 28 -5.28 5.06 -21.19
N ALA A 29 -4.73 4.26 -22.12
CA ALA A 29 -3.73 3.24 -21.82
C ALA A 29 -2.60 3.77 -20.94
N GLY A 30 -2.26 3.02 -19.90
CA GLY A 30 -1.18 3.35 -18.98
C GLY A 30 0.22 3.11 -19.59
N PRO A 31 1.29 3.58 -18.91
CA PRO A 31 2.65 3.46 -19.44
C PRO A 31 3.12 2.00 -19.59
N VAL A 32 2.59 1.06 -18.81
CA VAL A 32 2.87 -0.38 -18.92
C VAL A 32 2.30 -0.93 -20.23
N GLU A 33 1.05 -0.61 -20.52
CA GLU A 33 0.34 -1.08 -21.69
C GLU A 33 0.96 -0.48 -22.97
N LEU A 34 1.18 0.84 -22.99
CA LEU A 34 1.88 1.49 -24.09
C LEU A 34 3.29 0.94 -24.29
N GLY A 35 4.01 0.65 -23.21
CA GLY A 35 5.34 0.09 -23.28
C GLY A 35 5.36 -1.31 -23.88
N ASN A 36 4.40 -2.17 -23.51
CA ASN A 36 4.23 -3.49 -24.12
C ASN A 36 3.92 -3.36 -25.61
N TYR A 37 3.03 -2.44 -25.96
CA TYR A 37 2.71 -2.15 -27.36
C TYR A 37 3.96 -1.74 -28.15
N TYR A 38 4.74 -0.77 -27.67
CA TYR A 38 5.95 -0.32 -28.35
C TYR A 38 7.01 -1.42 -28.44
N HIS A 39 7.23 -2.16 -27.38
CA HIS A 39 8.18 -3.26 -27.35
C HIS A 39 7.80 -4.35 -28.39
N THR A 40 6.53 -4.75 -28.42
CA THR A 40 6.07 -5.77 -29.38
C THR A 40 6.32 -5.34 -30.82
N HIS A 41 5.99 -4.09 -31.19
CA HIS A 41 6.13 -3.62 -32.55
C HIS A 41 7.58 -3.42 -32.99
N LEU A 42 8.47 -3.09 -32.05
CA LEU A 42 9.92 -3.08 -32.30
C LEU A 42 10.48 -4.50 -32.48
N THR A 43 10.01 -5.45 -31.66
CA THR A 43 10.43 -6.86 -31.76
C THR A 43 9.95 -7.52 -33.06
N LEU A 44 8.77 -7.17 -33.53
CA LEU A 44 8.24 -7.62 -34.83
C LEU A 44 8.93 -6.97 -36.03
N GLY A 45 9.84 -5.99 -35.78
CA GLY A 45 10.57 -5.31 -36.85
C GLY A 45 9.75 -4.32 -37.68
N PHE A 46 8.58 -3.91 -37.21
CA PHE A 46 7.76 -2.89 -37.90
C PHE A 46 8.47 -1.56 -38.03
N TRP A 47 9.29 -1.21 -37.06
CA TRP A 47 10.18 -0.05 -37.07
C TRP A 47 11.61 -0.43 -36.67
N PRO A 48 12.62 0.13 -37.35
CA PRO A 48 14.01 -0.24 -37.11
C PRO A 48 14.55 0.31 -35.78
N SER A 49 13.86 1.28 -35.16
CA SER A 49 14.33 1.91 -33.91
C SER A 49 13.19 2.56 -33.14
N GLN A 50 13.42 2.82 -31.86
CA GLN A 50 12.50 3.61 -31.03
C GLN A 50 12.25 5.02 -31.58
N SER A 51 13.25 5.63 -32.19
CA SER A 51 13.11 6.96 -32.81
C SER A 51 12.22 6.92 -34.04
N ALA A 52 12.35 5.89 -34.89
CA ALA A 52 11.50 5.70 -36.05
C ALA A 52 10.04 5.41 -35.63
N LEU A 53 9.83 4.56 -34.64
CA LEU A 53 8.52 4.30 -34.03
C LEU A 53 7.91 5.57 -33.47
N ALA A 54 8.68 6.35 -32.71
CA ALA A 54 8.22 7.61 -32.11
C ALA A 54 7.77 8.63 -33.14
N ALA A 55 8.56 8.78 -34.23
CA ALA A 55 8.20 9.66 -35.34
C ALA A 55 6.91 9.23 -36.03
N ALA A 56 6.75 7.92 -36.31
CA ALA A 56 5.56 7.38 -36.96
C ALA A 56 4.28 7.55 -36.11
N LEU A 57 4.42 7.45 -34.77
CA LEU A 57 3.29 7.56 -33.83
C LEU A 57 3.08 9.00 -33.30
N ALA A 58 3.80 9.99 -33.79
CA ALA A 58 3.76 11.39 -33.38
C ALA A 58 3.94 11.56 -31.84
N VAL A 59 4.88 10.81 -31.25
CA VAL A 59 5.27 10.91 -29.84
C VAL A 59 6.75 11.20 -29.70
N SER A 60 7.20 11.64 -28.51
CA SER A 60 8.63 11.85 -28.30
C SER A 60 9.38 10.52 -28.11
N PRO A 61 10.63 10.38 -28.60
CA PRO A 61 11.45 9.20 -28.36
C PRO A 61 11.64 8.90 -26.86
N GLY A 62 11.76 9.92 -26.04
CA GLY A 62 11.84 9.78 -24.59
C GLY A 62 10.54 9.26 -23.94
N HIS A 63 9.37 9.48 -24.56
CA HIS A 63 8.12 8.86 -24.13
C HIS A 63 8.14 7.35 -24.41
N VAL A 64 8.50 6.96 -25.62
CA VAL A 64 8.60 5.54 -26.01
C VAL A 64 9.58 4.80 -25.11
N SER A 65 10.79 5.33 -24.93
CA SER A 65 11.82 4.72 -24.07
C SER A 65 11.33 4.55 -22.61
N ARG A 66 10.67 5.55 -22.03
CA ARG A 66 10.14 5.46 -20.68
C ARG A 66 9.02 4.41 -20.55
N CYS A 67 8.12 4.35 -21.52
CA CYS A 67 7.07 3.33 -21.52
C CYS A 67 7.65 1.93 -21.57
N ILE A 68 8.61 1.68 -22.48
CA ILE A 68 9.30 0.39 -22.61
C ILE A 68 10.01 0.03 -21.30
N ALA A 69 10.72 0.97 -20.70
CA ALA A 69 11.38 0.70 -19.42
C ALA A 69 10.37 0.31 -18.32
N ILE A 70 9.23 1.02 -18.24
CA ILE A 70 8.20 0.73 -17.23
C ILE A 70 7.50 -0.61 -17.50
N SER A 71 7.27 -0.98 -18.75
CA SER A 71 6.67 -2.29 -19.09
C SER A 71 7.60 -3.45 -18.76
N GLY A 72 8.91 -3.22 -18.66
CA GLY A 72 9.89 -4.20 -18.17
C GLY A 72 9.86 -4.46 -16.66
N LEU A 73 9.01 -3.79 -15.90
CA LEU A 73 8.84 -4.08 -14.48
C LEU A 73 8.32 -5.50 -14.26
N PRO A 74 8.85 -6.24 -13.25
CA PRO A 74 8.38 -7.59 -12.96
C PRO A 74 6.88 -7.62 -12.65
N LYS A 75 6.19 -8.61 -13.20
CA LYS A 75 4.75 -8.79 -13.01
C LYS A 75 4.31 -8.75 -11.53
N PRO A 76 5.01 -9.41 -10.56
CA PRO A 76 4.62 -9.34 -9.16
C PRO A 76 4.60 -7.92 -8.60
N VAL A 77 5.48 -7.04 -9.10
CA VAL A 77 5.55 -5.63 -8.68
C VAL A 77 4.36 -4.85 -9.20
N VAL A 78 4.00 -5.04 -10.46
CA VAL A 78 2.80 -4.42 -11.08
C VAL A 78 1.53 -4.91 -10.39
N ASP A 79 1.43 -6.22 -10.16
CA ASP A 79 0.26 -6.84 -9.51
C ASP A 79 0.07 -6.37 -8.05
N ALA A 80 1.15 -5.99 -7.34
CA ALA A 80 1.07 -5.46 -5.98
C ALA A 80 0.32 -4.11 -5.89
N PHE A 81 0.21 -3.39 -7.00
CA PHE A 81 -0.56 -2.14 -7.10
C PHE A 81 -1.95 -2.32 -7.72
N GLY A 82 -2.38 -3.55 -7.97
CA GLY A 82 -3.68 -3.85 -8.54
C GLY A 82 -3.68 -4.00 -10.07
N GLY A 83 -2.51 -3.99 -10.71
CA GLY A 83 -2.36 -4.21 -12.16
C GLY A 83 -1.78 -3.02 -12.92
N SER A 84 -1.66 -3.19 -14.25
CA SER A 84 -1.06 -2.20 -15.17
C SER A 84 -1.74 -0.83 -15.12
N ASP A 85 -3.06 -0.81 -14.96
CA ASP A 85 -3.89 0.40 -15.02
C ASP A 85 -3.63 1.36 -13.85
N HIS A 86 -3.12 0.83 -12.74
CA HIS A 86 -2.77 1.60 -11.55
C HIS A 86 -1.33 2.11 -11.54
N VAL A 87 -0.52 1.75 -12.54
CA VAL A 87 0.87 2.19 -12.64
C VAL A 87 0.97 3.45 -13.50
N SER A 88 1.01 4.62 -12.86
CA SER A 88 1.27 5.89 -13.52
C SER A 88 2.75 6.05 -13.89
N PHE A 89 3.09 7.01 -14.77
CA PHE A 89 4.49 7.35 -15.09
C PHE A 89 5.34 7.68 -13.86
N ARG A 90 4.77 8.42 -12.90
CA ARG A 90 5.46 8.78 -11.66
C ARG A 90 5.75 7.55 -10.80
N LEU A 91 4.76 6.68 -10.66
CA LEU A 91 4.91 5.43 -9.92
C LEU A 91 5.90 4.50 -10.61
N GLY A 92 5.75 4.29 -11.93
CA GLY A 92 6.62 3.42 -12.73
C GLY A 92 8.08 3.83 -12.63
N ARG A 93 8.40 5.13 -12.72
CA ARG A 93 9.77 5.62 -12.52
C ARG A 93 10.32 5.29 -11.14
N LYS A 94 9.51 5.52 -10.08
CA LYS A 94 9.92 5.19 -8.71
C LYS A 94 10.17 3.70 -8.53
N LEU A 95 9.33 2.85 -9.14
CA LEU A 95 9.50 1.40 -9.09
C LEU A 95 10.77 0.93 -9.84
N LEU A 96 11.10 1.56 -10.97
CA LEU A 96 12.34 1.30 -11.69
C LEU A 96 13.57 1.67 -10.84
N GLU A 97 13.58 2.85 -10.22
CA GLU A 97 14.65 3.30 -9.32
C GLU A 97 14.83 2.31 -8.15
N MET A 98 13.71 1.84 -7.57
CA MET A 98 13.74 0.84 -6.50
C MET A 98 14.24 -0.52 -6.99
N SER A 99 13.82 -0.96 -8.18
CA SER A 99 14.27 -2.22 -8.79
C SER A 99 15.77 -2.20 -9.08
N GLN A 100 16.31 -1.07 -9.55
CA GLN A 100 17.73 -0.90 -9.77
C GLN A 100 18.54 -0.92 -8.46
N ARG A 101 18.01 -0.32 -7.40
CA ARG A 101 18.68 -0.25 -6.10
C ARG A 101 18.65 -1.58 -5.33
N LEU A 102 17.52 -2.27 -5.34
CA LEU A 102 17.29 -3.48 -4.54
C LEU A 102 17.61 -4.77 -5.28
N GLY A 103 17.61 -4.72 -6.61
CA GLY A 103 17.64 -5.89 -7.47
C GLY A 103 16.24 -6.48 -7.71
N THR A 104 16.11 -7.19 -8.83
CA THR A 104 14.83 -7.73 -9.30
C THR A 104 14.23 -8.76 -8.34
N ASP A 105 15.06 -9.63 -7.78
CA ASP A 105 14.59 -10.71 -6.90
C ASP A 105 14.05 -10.17 -5.59
N GLU A 106 14.74 -9.21 -4.99
CA GLU A 106 14.34 -8.61 -3.72
C GLU A 106 13.03 -7.80 -3.86
N ILE A 107 12.91 -6.97 -4.90
CA ILE A 107 11.69 -6.21 -5.12
C ILE A 107 10.48 -7.14 -5.41
N CYS A 108 10.70 -8.24 -6.14
CA CYS A 108 9.68 -9.25 -6.36
C CYS A 108 9.26 -9.96 -5.06
N ARG A 109 10.22 -10.30 -4.20
CA ARG A 109 9.96 -10.90 -2.89
C ARG A 109 9.09 -10.00 -2.02
N ARG A 110 9.44 -8.71 -1.94
CA ARG A 110 8.67 -7.70 -1.19
C ARG A 110 7.29 -7.47 -1.78
N ALA A 111 7.16 -7.45 -3.10
CA ALA A 111 5.88 -7.32 -3.78
C ALA A 111 4.92 -8.51 -3.48
N LYS A 112 5.46 -9.73 -3.49
CA LYS A 112 4.70 -10.92 -3.06
C LYS A 112 4.27 -10.83 -1.60
N ALA A 113 5.14 -10.33 -0.70
CA ALA A 113 4.80 -10.09 0.70
C ALA A 113 3.67 -9.06 0.85
N ALA A 114 3.65 -7.98 0.05
CA ALA A 114 2.56 -7.00 0.05
C ALA A 114 1.21 -7.64 -0.26
N LYS A 115 1.17 -8.57 -1.20
CA LYS A 115 -0.04 -9.33 -1.56
C LYS A 115 -0.50 -10.27 -0.44
N VAL A 116 0.44 -10.96 0.21
CA VAL A 116 0.15 -11.84 1.38
C VAL A 116 -0.43 -11.01 2.54
N LEU A 117 0.13 -9.83 2.79
CA LEU A 117 -0.34 -8.89 3.81
C LEU A 117 -1.63 -8.16 3.43
N LYS A 118 -2.17 -8.40 2.22
CA LYS A 118 -3.38 -7.75 1.69
C LYS A 118 -3.33 -6.23 1.79
N LEU A 119 -2.16 -5.64 1.51
CA LEU A 119 -2.02 -4.18 1.51
C LEU A 119 -2.80 -3.59 0.33
N VAL A 120 -3.75 -2.72 0.62
CA VAL A 120 -4.60 -2.05 -0.38
C VAL A 120 -4.08 -0.66 -0.71
N SER A 121 -3.49 0.02 0.26
CA SER A 121 -2.98 1.37 0.08
C SER A 121 -1.68 1.38 -0.76
N PRO A 122 -1.62 2.10 -1.89
CA PRO A 122 -0.39 2.25 -2.66
C PRO A 122 0.79 2.80 -1.87
N SER A 123 0.54 3.65 -0.87
CA SER A 123 1.57 4.19 0.02
C SER A 123 2.19 3.12 0.91
N ASP A 124 1.38 2.18 1.41
CA ASP A 124 1.84 1.10 2.27
C ASP A 124 2.62 0.06 1.46
N VAL A 125 2.15 -0.25 0.24
CA VAL A 125 2.89 -1.09 -0.71
C VAL A 125 4.25 -0.46 -1.02
N LEU A 126 4.30 0.83 -1.36
CA LEU A 126 5.57 1.53 -1.60
C LEU A 126 6.50 1.48 -0.40
N ARG A 127 5.99 1.69 0.82
CA ARG A 127 6.78 1.63 2.05
C ARG A 127 7.38 0.25 2.25
N LEU A 128 6.56 -0.81 2.09
CA LEU A 128 7.04 -2.19 2.18
C LEU A 128 8.11 -2.49 1.12
N LEU A 129 7.90 -2.04 -0.12
CA LEU A 129 8.89 -2.23 -1.18
C LEU A 129 10.20 -1.51 -0.86
N ASP A 130 10.14 -0.31 -0.30
CA ASP A 130 11.31 0.53 -0.01
C ASP A 130 12.10 0.02 1.22
N SER A 131 11.44 -0.11 2.37
CA SER A 131 12.07 -0.46 3.65
C SER A 131 12.17 -1.97 3.89
N GLY A 132 11.38 -2.79 3.19
CA GLY A 132 11.24 -4.22 3.49
C GLY A 132 10.45 -4.52 4.76
N SER A 133 10.02 -3.49 5.48
CA SER A 133 9.24 -3.63 6.71
C SER A 133 7.76 -3.44 6.42
N ALA A 134 6.93 -4.35 6.92
CA ALA A 134 5.49 -4.16 6.87
C ALA A 134 5.14 -2.82 7.55
N PRO A 135 4.25 -2.01 6.96
CA PRO A 135 3.76 -0.84 7.65
C PRO A 135 3.17 -1.30 8.99
N ALA A 136 3.55 -0.61 10.06
CA ALA A 136 2.91 -0.84 11.35
C ALA A 136 1.39 -0.74 11.13
N PRO A 137 0.58 -1.64 11.73
CA PRO A 137 -0.86 -1.52 11.64
C PRO A 137 -1.22 -0.09 12.01
N GLN A 138 -1.78 0.64 11.06
CA GLN A 138 -2.23 2.00 11.35
C GLN A 138 -3.34 1.81 12.37
N ASN A 139 -3.08 2.21 13.62
CA ASN A 139 -4.14 2.32 14.60
C ASN A 139 -5.23 3.17 13.94
N PRO A 140 -6.46 2.67 13.86
CA PRO A 140 -7.55 3.42 13.28
C PRO A 140 -7.60 4.79 13.96
N GLN A 141 -7.56 5.86 13.14
CA GLN A 141 -7.61 7.21 13.68
C GLN A 141 -9.06 7.53 14.04
N LEU A 142 -9.42 7.08 15.23
CA LEU A 142 -10.73 7.28 15.82
C LEU A 142 -10.56 7.94 17.19
N TRP A 143 -11.37 8.93 17.44
CA TRP A 143 -11.52 9.51 18.78
C TRP A 143 -12.97 9.49 19.21
N VAL A 144 -13.14 9.13 20.48
CA VAL A 144 -14.45 9.08 21.11
C VAL A 144 -14.59 10.28 22.02
N SER A 145 -15.62 11.08 21.82
CA SER A 145 -15.94 12.22 22.66
C SER A 145 -17.31 12.08 23.29
N VAL A 146 -17.46 12.62 24.50
CA VAL A 146 -18.74 12.71 25.20
C VAL A 146 -19.21 14.16 25.11
N GLU A 147 -20.39 14.37 24.60
CA GLU A 147 -21.01 15.70 24.57
C GLU A 147 -21.47 16.07 25.98
N ARG A 148 -21.04 17.25 26.50
CA ARG A 148 -21.44 17.69 27.84
C ARG A 148 -22.96 17.82 27.95
N GLY A 149 -23.52 17.03 28.87
CA GLY A 149 -24.99 17.04 29.12
C GLY A 149 -25.76 16.03 28.25
N ALA A 150 -25.16 15.38 27.26
CA ALA A 150 -25.78 14.32 26.49
C ALA A 150 -25.29 12.94 26.96
N LYS A 151 -26.22 11.97 27.02
CA LYS A 151 -25.90 10.56 27.29
C LYS A 151 -25.46 9.84 25.98
N THR A 152 -24.73 10.55 25.12
CA THR A 152 -24.33 10.07 23.81
C THR A 152 -22.83 10.08 23.64
N LEU A 153 -22.30 9.03 23.02
CA LEU A 153 -20.93 8.94 22.59
C LEU A 153 -20.85 9.31 21.11
N ARG A 154 -19.93 10.20 20.76
CA ARG A 154 -19.66 10.55 19.37
C ARG A 154 -18.32 9.96 18.95
N ILE A 155 -18.34 9.18 17.90
CA ILE A 155 -17.14 8.61 17.27
C ILE A 155 -16.81 9.46 16.05
N GLN A 156 -15.59 9.97 15.98
CA GLN A 156 -15.10 10.83 14.91
C GLN A 156 -13.73 10.37 14.43
N GLY A 157 -13.38 10.69 13.21
CA GLY A 157 -12.08 10.40 12.61
C GLY A 157 -12.21 9.95 11.16
N PRO A 158 -11.10 9.96 10.41
CA PRO A 158 -11.11 9.56 9.01
C PRO A 158 -11.56 8.10 8.79
N ASP A 159 -11.46 7.26 9.81
CA ASP A 159 -11.88 5.85 9.74
C ASP A 159 -13.31 5.62 10.30
N ALA A 160 -14.02 6.67 10.72
CA ALA A 160 -15.36 6.54 11.29
C ALA A 160 -16.37 5.96 10.29
N GLU A 161 -16.27 6.32 9.01
CA GLU A 161 -17.14 5.77 7.95
C GLU A 161 -17.05 4.27 7.81
N LYS A 162 -15.86 3.70 8.04
CA LYS A 162 -15.64 2.24 7.99
C LYS A 162 -16.42 1.49 9.06
N LEU A 163 -16.79 2.15 10.16
CA LEU A 163 -17.58 1.56 11.24
C LEU A 163 -19.08 1.49 10.91
N ILE A 164 -19.57 2.35 10.02
CA ILE A 164 -21.00 2.41 9.67
C ILE A 164 -21.45 1.10 9.06
N SER A 165 -20.63 0.50 8.19
CA SER A 165 -20.93 -0.81 7.59
C SER A 165 -20.87 -2.00 8.58
N HIS A 166 -20.35 -1.77 9.79
CA HIS A 166 -20.17 -2.78 10.83
C HIS A 166 -20.84 -2.40 12.15
N ILE A 167 -21.92 -1.61 12.11
CA ILE A 167 -22.58 -1.03 13.28
C ILE A 167 -23.02 -2.11 14.29
N ASP A 168 -23.57 -3.23 13.79
CA ASP A 168 -24.01 -4.35 14.65
C ASP A 168 -22.85 -5.05 15.38
N ALA A 169 -21.70 -5.13 14.73
CA ALA A 169 -20.48 -5.69 15.34
C ALA A 169 -19.92 -4.72 16.41
N LEU A 170 -19.96 -3.42 16.13
CA LEU A 170 -19.55 -2.38 17.07
C LEU A 170 -20.46 -2.38 18.31
N GLU A 171 -21.78 -2.46 18.13
CA GLU A 171 -22.73 -2.51 19.23
C GLU A 171 -22.49 -3.71 20.14
N ARG A 172 -22.26 -4.90 19.56
CA ARG A 172 -21.91 -6.11 20.33
C ARG A 172 -20.62 -5.94 21.11
N ALA A 173 -19.59 -5.34 20.50
CA ALA A 173 -18.31 -5.10 21.17
C ALA A 173 -18.46 -4.12 22.35
N ILE A 174 -19.24 -3.04 22.19
CA ILE A 174 -19.51 -2.07 23.25
C ILE A 174 -20.27 -2.74 24.39
N ARG A 175 -21.29 -3.57 24.10
CA ARG A 175 -22.04 -4.30 25.14
C ARG A 175 -21.13 -5.24 25.92
N ALA A 176 -20.24 -5.99 25.25
CA ALA A 176 -19.27 -6.86 25.90
C ALA A 176 -18.30 -6.08 26.82
N CYS A 177 -17.82 -4.93 26.36
CA CYS A 177 -16.98 -4.04 27.18
C CYS A 177 -17.72 -3.54 28.42
N LEU A 178 -19.00 -3.15 28.30
CA LEU A 178 -19.81 -2.66 29.42
C LEU A 178 -20.03 -3.76 30.47
N ILE A 179 -20.30 -4.99 30.05
CA ILE A 179 -20.46 -6.13 30.98
C ILE A 179 -19.14 -6.36 31.74
N ASN A 180 -18.02 -6.35 31.03
CA ASN A 180 -16.70 -6.54 31.65
C ASN A 180 -16.36 -5.43 32.66
N LEU A 181 -16.67 -4.16 32.34
CA LEU A 181 -16.48 -3.04 33.26
C LEU A 181 -17.35 -3.16 34.53
N GLN A 182 -18.61 -3.60 34.36
CA GLN A 182 -19.52 -3.83 35.51
C GLN A 182 -19.01 -4.94 36.42
N ASP A 183 -18.47 -6.03 35.87
CA ASP A 183 -17.91 -7.14 36.62
C ASP A 183 -16.62 -6.71 37.35
N GLN A 184 -15.74 -5.96 36.71
CA GLN A 184 -14.56 -5.39 37.37
C GLN A 184 -14.94 -4.45 38.52
N GLN A 185 -16.01 -3.66 38.37
CA GLN A 185 -16.48 -2.76 39.41
C GLN A 185 -17.11 -3.51 40.59
N LYS A 186 -17.83 -4.62 40.31
CA LYS A 186 -18.33 -5.52 41.36
C LYS A 186 -17.19 -6.16 42.14
N ILE A 187 -16.17 -6.65 41.43
CA ILE A 187 -14.97 -7.25 42.06
C ILE A 187 -14.25 -6.20 42.92
N ALA A 188 -14.01 -5.01 42.42
CA ALA A 188 -13.39 -3.94 43.19
C ALA A 188 -14.19 -3.57 44.45
N ASN A 189 -15.52 -3.50 44.36
CA ASN A 189 -16.41 -3.23 45.49
C ASN A 189 -16.44 -4.39 46.50
N MET A 190 -16.31 -5.65 46.04
CA MET A 190 -16.16 -6.81 46.96
C MET A 190 -14.86 -6.73 47.76
N PHE A 191 -13.76 -6.35 47.14
CA PHE A 191 -12.47 -6.18 47.85
C PHE A 191 -12.47 -4.97 48.79
N ALA A 192 -13.15 -3.88 48.41
CA ALA A 192 -13.27 -2.69 49.27
C ALA A 192 -14.14 -2.93 50.53
N ASN A 193 -15.05 -3.89 50.48
CA ASN A 193 -15.95 -4.24 51.58
C ASN A 193 -15.49 -5.48 52.41
N LEU A 194 -14.28 -6.00 52.17
CA LEU A 194 -13.70 -6.99 53.02
C LEU A 194 -13.37 -6.34 54.39
N PRO A 195 -13.89 -6.88 55.51
CA PRO A 195 -13.54 -6.35 56.83
C PRO A 195 -12.04 -6.49 57.03
N SER A 196 -11.38 -5.43 57.42
CA SER A 196 -9.98 -5.41 57.81
C SER A 196 -9.83 -6.30 59.08
N GLY A 197 -9.79 -7.64 58.87
CA GLY A 197 -9.61 -8.60 59.94
C GLY A 197 -8.17 -8.60 60.40
N VAL A 198 -8.00 -8.01 61.54
CA VAL A 198 -6.96 -8.25 62.55
C VAL A 198 -6.03 -9.42 62.22
N GLY A 199 -4.76 -9.10 62.05
CA GLY A 199 -3.66 -10.07 61.96
C GLY A 199 -2.38 -9.35 62.24
N ASP A 200 -2.19 -9.02 63.52
CA ASP A 200 -0.89 -8.69 64.12
C ASP A 200 0.06 -9.87 63.90
N GLY A 201 1.06 -9.69 63.09
CA GLY A 201 2.04 -10.70 62.73
C GLY A 201 3.26 -10.06 62.07
N ASP A 202 4.06 -9.50 62.97
CA ASP A 202 5.45 -9.07 62.77
C ASP A 202 6.24 -10.08 61.91
N LYS A 203 6.57 -9.71 60.67
CA LYS A 203 7.67 -10.27 59.88
C LYS A 203 8.17 -9.21 58.91
N THR A 204 9.23 -8.51 59.35
CA THR A 204 10.12 -7.72 58.52
C THR A 204 10.60 -8.51 57.29
N PHE A 205 10.15 -8.11 56.14
CA PHE A 205 10.73 -8.57 54.87
C PHE A 205 11.47 -7.39 54.25
N GLU A 206 12.79 -7.42 54.36
CA GLU A 206 13.67 -6.48 53.62
C GLU A 206 13.54 -6.74 52.12
N THR A 207 12.93 -5.84 51.38
CA THR A 207 12.98 -5.82 49.92
C THR A 207 14.11 -4.89 49.47
N SER A 208 15.23 -5.49 49.08
CA SER A 208 16.31 -4.82 48.38
C SER A 208 15.85 -4.40 47.01
N SER A 209 15.66 -3.12 46.78
CA SER A 209 15.42 -2.53 45.46
C SER A 209 16.74 -2.29 44.74
N PRO A 210 16.95 -2.73 43.50
CA PRO A 210 18.11 -2.36 42.70
C PRO A 210 17.95 -0.93 42.17
N GLY A 211 18.86 -0.06 42.60
CA GLY A 211 18.93 1.34 42.24
C GLY A 211 19.17 1.58 40.76
N ILE A 212 18.27 2.29 40.09
CA ILE A 212 18.46 2.83 38.76
C ILE A 212 19.28 4.13 38.86
N ARG A 213 20.57 4.06 38.53
CA ARG A 213 21.48 5.19 38.38
C ARG A 213 21.10 6.03 37.15
N ARG A 214 20.45 7.17 37.34
CA ARG A 214 20.31 8.21 36.31
C ARG A 214 21.63 8.96 36.13
N LYS A 215 22.34 8.74 35.02
CA LYS A 215 23.45 9.58 34.58
C LYS A 215 22.91 10.93 34.08
N ARG A 216 23.14 11.98 34.86
CA ARG A 216 23.03 13.39 34.45
C ARG A 216 24.18 13.69 33.47
N ARG A 217 23.89 14.00 32.22
CA ARG A 217 24.85 14.64 31.30
C ARG A 217 24.74 16.14 31.48
N LYS A 218 25.85 16.76 31.97
CA LYS A 218 26.08 18.21 31.88
C LYS A 218 26.74 18.51 30.53
N ARG A 219 26.22 19.55 29.88
CA ARG A 219 26.78 20.38 28.80
C ARG A 219 27.23 19.68 27.55
#